data_d0880afb508894e5957b521fea8f0409
#
_entry.id   d0880afb508894e5957b521fea8f0409
#
_cell.length_a   1.000
_cell.length_b   1.000
_cell.length_c   1.000
_cell.angle_alpha   90.00
_cell.angle_beta   90.00
_cell.angle_gamma   90.00
#
_symmetry.space_group_name_H-M   'P 1'
#
loop_
_entity.id
_entity.type
_entity.pdbx_description
1 polymer ?
#
loop_
_entity_poly.entity_id
_entity_poly.type
_entity_poly.pdbx_seq_one_letter_code
_entity_poly.pdbx_strand_id
1 'polypeptide(L)'
;MMSLIFIRFAILCILTVSFYKVGVATMKEEFSDPFATIYLYSGRPNPVWSLTPEQWGDLNQIIQTLPSSGEENQGPYQFSGGLGYSGFYAHFSIISSYPDVYYVAADQQAVLSNPGGHRIFSDKDKLVEKWFIDSAKKHGISLL
;
A
#
# COMPACT_ATOMS: atom_id res chain seq x y z
N MET A 1 -5.96 49.78 -42.65
CA MET A 1 -6.38 48.41 -43.01
C MET A 1 -5.44 47.42 -42.34
N MET A 2 -5.68 47.02 -41.14
CA MET A 2 -4.97 45.88 -40.53
C MET A 2 -5.63 44.61 -41.00
N SER A 3 -4.83 43.88 -41.78
CA SER A 3 -5.22 42.76 -42.60
C SER A 3 -5.87 41.63 -41.80
N LEU A 4 -6.98 41.10 -42.28
CA LEU A 4 -7.64 39.86 -41.82
C LEU A 4 -6.71 38.65 -41.64
N ILE A 5 -5.50 38.74 -42.21
CA ILE A 5 -4.48 37.70 -42.14
C ILE A 5 -3.90 37.56 -40.73
N PHE A 6 -3.75 38.65 -39.96
CA PHE A 6 -3.26 38.59 -38.58
C PHE A 6 -4.23 37.94 -37.59
N ILE A 7 -5.53 38.08 -37.81
CA ILE A 7 -6.53 37.47 -36.95
C ILE A 7 -6.59 35.95 -37.17
N ARG A 8 -6.38 35.50 -38.40
CA ARG A 8 -6.37 34.06 -38.70
C ARG A 8 -5.16 33.34 -38.12
N PHE A 9 -3.99 33.99 -38.02
CA PHE A 9 -2.79 33.45 -37.40
C PHE A 9 -2.92 33.36 -35.88
N ALA A 10 -3.54 34.35 -35.25
CA ALA A 10 -3.77 34.35 -33.79
C ALA A 10 -4.75 33.24 -33.36
N ILE A 11 -5.79 32.98 -34.16
CA ILE A 11 -6.76 31.91 -33.89
C ILE A 11 -6.14 30.51 -34.09
N LEU A 12 -5.27 30.38 -35.07
CA LEU A 12 -4.58 29.10 -35.33
C LEU A 12 -3.57 28.75 -34.20
N CYS A 13 -2.88 29.74 -33.63
CA CYS A 13 -1.97 29.54 -32.50
C CYS A 13 -2.70 29.21 -31.21
N ILE A 14 -3.93 29.73 -31.01
CA ILE A 14 -4.73 29.41 -29.81
C ILE A 14 -5.27 27.97 -29.85
N LEU A 15 -5.62 27.47 -31.04
CA LEU A 15 -6.11 26.10 -31.21
C LEU A 15 -5.01 25.04 -31.07
N THR A 16 -3.75 25.37 -31.37
CA THR A 16 -2.64 24.41 -31.23
C THR A 16 -2.15 24.27 -29.80
N VAL A 17 -2.36 25.27 -28.93
CA VAL A 17 -1.96 25.20 -27.51
C VAL A 17 -2.96 24.39 -26.67
N SER A 18 -4.20 24.24 -27.14
CA SER A 18 -5.22 23.46 -26.41
C SER A 18 -5.06 21.94 -26.54
N PHE A 19 -4.28 21.44 -27.48
CA PHE A 19 -4.07 19.99 -27.66
C PHE A 19 -2.86 19.42 -26.91
N TYR A 20 -2.04 20.23 -26.27
CA TYR A 20 -0.85 19.77 -25.56
C TYR A 20 -1.06 19.48 -24.06
N LYS A 21 -2.29 19.51 -23.57
CA LYS A 21 -2.65 19.11 -22.19
C LYS A 21 -3.42 17.81 -22.10
N VAL A 22 -3.41 16.99 -23.13
CA VAL A 22 -3.81 15.57 -23.03
C VAL A 22 -2.51 14.77 -22.94
N GLY A 23 -1.85 14.91 -21.87
CA GLY A 23 -0.60 14.22 -21.67
C GLY A 23 -0.55 13.69 -20.28
N VAL A 24 -0.45 12.39 -20.23
CA VAL A 24 0.23 11.66 -19.18
C VAL A 24 -0.24 12.06 -17.78
N ALA A 25 -1.52 11.83 -17.51
CA ALA A 25 -1.89 11.38 -16.19
C ALA A 25 -1.22 10.01 -16.02
N THR A 26 0.05 10.00 -15.63
CA THR A 26 0.59 8.89 -14.89
C THR A 26 -0.35 8.77 -13.71
N MET A 27 -1.28 7.83 -13.77
CA MET A 27 -2.05 7.39 -12.63
C MET A 27 -1.05 6.78 -11.65
N LYS A 28 -0.36 7.65 -10.91
CA LYS A 28 0.02 7.34 -9.56
C LYS A 28 -1.32 7.31 -8.85
N GLU A 29 -1.94 6.15 -8.74
CA GLU A 29 -2.95 5.93 -7.72
C GLU A 29 -2.22 6.20 -6.40
N GLU A 30 -2.27 7.43 -5.97
CA GLU A 30 -1.91 7.84 -4.64
C GLU A 30 -3.05 7.29 -3.80
N PHE A 31 -2.87 6.09 -3.26
CA PHE A 31 -3.79 5.53 -2.29
C PHE A 31 -3.84 6.52 -1.13
N SER A 32 -4.89 7.34 -1.11
CA SER A 32 -5.15 8.27 -0.01
C SER A 32 -5.72 7.57 1.21
N ASP A 33 -6.14 6.33 1.06
CA ASP A 33 -6.80 5.51 2.06
C ASP A 33 -5.92 4.33 2.50
N PRO A 34 -6.16 3.76 3.68
CA PRO A 34 -5.47 2.55 4.11
C PRO A 34 -5.63 1.43 3.09
N PHE A 35 -4.56 0.70 2.86
CA PHE A 35 -4.56 -0.41 1.93
C PHE A 35 -3.73 -1.58 2.44
N ALA A 36 -3.99 -2.75 1.88
CA ALA A 36 -3.13 -3.91 2.07
C ALA A 36 -2.67 -4.46 0.73
N THR A 37 -1.55 -5.15 0.76
CA THR A 37 -0.98 -5.87 -0.38
C THR A 37 -0.38 -7.18 0.08
N ILE A 38 -0.33 -8.14 -0.84
CA ILE A 38 0.42 -9.38 -0.68
C ILE A 38 1.68 -9.32 -1.54
N TYR A 39 2.80 -9.77 -1.01
CA TYR A 39 4.05 -9.88 -1.74
C TYR A 39 4.19 -11.26 -2.36
N LEU A 40 4.00 -11.35 -3.68
CA LEU A 40 4.08 -12.60 -4.45
C LEU A 40 5.34 -12.71 -5.31
N TYR A 41 6.00 -11.61 -5.61
CA TYR A 41 7.24 -11.55 -6.44
C TYR A 41 7.22 -12.50 -7.66
N SER A 42 6.14 -12.47 -8.41
CA SER A 42 5.91 -13.37 -9.56
C SER A 42 6.17 -12.71 -10.92
N GLY A 43 6.76 -11.52 -10.95
CA GLY A 43 6.89 -10.70 -12.16
C GLY A 43 5.59 -10.02 -12.61
N ARG A 44 4.52 -10.13 -11.84
CA ARG A 44 3.26 -9.40 -11.98
C ARG A 44 3.09 -8.43 -10.81
N PRO A 45 2.30 -7.35 -11.00
CA PRO A 45 1.95 -6.48 -9.88
C PRO A 45 1.31 -7.27 -8.74
N ASN A 46 1.72 -6.98 -7.51
CA ASN A 46 1.11 -7.58 -6.34
C ASN A 46 -0.35 -7.10 -6.20
N PRO A 47 -1.30 -7.98 -5.84
CA PRO A 47 -2.66 -7.56 -5.54
C PRO A 47 -2.69 -6.56 -4.40
N VAL A 48 -3.50 -5.51 -4.55
CA VAL A 48 -3.72 -4.45 -3.55
C VAL A 48 -5.22 -4.31 -3.32
N TRP A 49 -5.62 -4.07 -2.07
CA TRP A 49 -7.02 -3.80 -1.72
C TRP A 49 -7.13 -2.75 -0.63
N SER A 50 -8.26 -2.04 -0.63
CA SER A 50 -8.56 -1.01 0.35
C SER A 50 -8.87 -1.63 1.72
N LEU A 51 -8.47 -0.92 2.76
CA LEU A 51 -8.82 -1.21 4.14
C LEU A 51 -9.66 -0.07 4.71
N THR A 52 -10.35 -0.33 5.82
CA THR A 52 -11.02 0.71 6.59
C THR A 52 -10.25 1.04 7.86
N PRO A 53 -10.40 2.24 8.44
CA PRO A 53 -9.74 2.59 9.71
C PRO A 53 -10.08 1.62 10.85
N GLU A 54 -11.32 1.09 10.87
CA GLU A 54 -11.79 0.17 11.89
C GLU A 54 -11.02 -1.16 11.84
N GLN A 55 -10.60 -1.59 10.66
CA GLN A 55 -9.81 -2.82 10.47
C GLN A 55 -8.45 -2.76 11.16
N TRP A 56 -7.91 -1.55 11.42
CA TRP A 56 -6.76 -1.38 12.30
C TRP A 56 -7.03 -1.93 13.70
N GLY A 57 -8.19 -1.58 14.29
CA GLY A 57 -8.56 -2.05 15.63
C GLY A 57 -8.58 -3.57 15.71
N ASP A 58 -9.22 -4.22 14.74
CA ASP A 58 -9.33 -5.68 14.67
C ASP A 58 -7.95 -6.35 14.54
N LEU A 59 -7.13 -5.86 13.60
CA LEU A 59 -5.79 -6.40 13.38
C LEU A 59 -4.87 -6.18 14.59
N ASN A 60 -4.90 -4.97 15.16
CA ASN A 60 -4.10 -4.65 16.35
C ASN A 60 -4.52 -5.51 17.55
N GLN A 61 -5.81 -5.77 17.74
CA GLN A 61 -6.28 -6.65 18.80
C GLN A 61 -5.68 -8.05 18.67
N ILE A 62 -5.64 -8.62 17.46
CA ILE A 62 -4.97 -9.90 17.20
C ILE A 62 -3.50 -9.83 17.57
N ILE A 63 -2.78 -8.80 17.07
CA ILE A 63 -1.34 -8.66 17.30
C ILE A 63 -1.01 -8.53 18.78
N GLN A 64 -1.82 -7.82 19.58
CA GLN A 64 -1.61 -7.65 21.01
C GLN A 64 -1.76 -8.97 21.80
N THR A 65 -2.37 -10.01 21.22
CA THR A 65 -2.43 -11.36 21.84
C THR A 65 -1.17 -12.18 21.59
N LEU A 66 -0.32 -11.75 20.65
CA LEU A 66 0.85 -12.52 20.25
C LEU A 66 2.04 -12.29 21.18
N PRO A 67 2.90 -13.30 21.37
CA PRO A 67 4.17 -13.12 22.07
C PRO A 67 5.05 -12.08 21.35
N SER A 68 5.47 -11.05 22.09
CA SER A 68 6.41 -10.04 21.61
C SER A 68 7.86 -10.48 21.89
N SER A 69 8.80 -10.07 21.02
CA SER A 69 10.23 -10.20 21.28
C SER A 69 10.70 -9.35 22.47
N GLY A 70 9.86 -8.41 22.91
CA GLY A 70 10.16 -7.52 24.05
C GLY A 70 11.09 -6.35 23.70
N GLU A 71 11.75 -6.37 22.57
CA GLU A 71 12.64 -5.32 22.12
C GLU A 71 11.99 -4.45 21.07
N GLU A 72 12.18 -3.14 21.19
CA GLU A 72 11.85 -2.18 20.14
C GLU A 72 13.11 -1.90 19.33
N ASN A 73 13.06 -2.25 18.04
CA ASN A 73 14.17 -2.00 17.14
C ASN A 73 14.08 -0.58 16.60
N GLN A 74 15.22 0.07 16.42
CA GLN A 74 15.28 1.44 15.91
C GLN A 74 14.99 1.49 14.41
N GLY A 75 14.31 2.55 13.99
CA GLY A 75 13.97 2.82 12.61
C GLY A 75 12.82 1.98 12.06
N PRO A 76 12.34 2.31 10.85
CA PRO A 76 11.26 1.58 10.22
C PRO A 76 11.70 0.17 9.82
N TYR A 77 10.75 -0.76 9.79
CA TYR A 77 11.00 -2.12 9.35
C TYR A 77 11.35 -2.16 7.85
N GLN A 78 12.38 -2.89 7.51
CA GLN A 78 12.79 -3.15 6.13
C GLN A 78 12.35 -4.55 5.74
N PHE A 79 11.27 -4.64 4.97
CA PHE A 79 10.79 -5.93 4.47
C PHE A 79 11.74 -6.45 3.38
N SER A 80 12.33 -7.62 3.61
CA SER A 80 13.14 -8.32 2.63
C SER A 80 12.39 -9.58 2.18
N GLY A 81 11.77 -9.52 1.00
CA GLY A 81 11.11 -10.67 0.41
C GLY A 81 12.01 -11.45 -0.53
N GLY A 82 11.72 -12.74 -0.69
CA GLY A 82 12.31 -13.60 -1.71
C GLY A 82 11.38 -13.80 -2.92
N LEU A 83 11.72 -14.72 -3.81
CA LEU A 83 10.83 -15.16 -4.89
C LEU A 83 9.62 -15.90 -4.32
N GLY A 84 8.45 -15.68 -4.91
CA GLY A 84 7.19 -16.28 -4.48
C GLY A 84 6.52 -15.53 -3.33
N TYR A 85 5.61 -16.20 -2.65
CA TYR A 85 4.88 -15.62 -1.52
C TYR A 85 5.84 -15.35 -0.35
N SER A 86 5.88 -14.09 0.08
CA SER A 86 6.79 -13.64 1.14
C SER A 86 6.06 -13.06 2.35
N GLY A 87 4.81 -12.65 2.19
CA GLY A 87 4.01 -12.09 3.29
C GLY A 87 3.03 -11.02 2.83
N PHE A 88 2.60 -10.20 3.80
CA PHE A 88 1.61 -9.13 3.60
C PHE A 88 2.13 -7.81 4.16
N TYR A 89 1.55 -6.73 3.68
CA TYR A 89 1.75 -5.38 4.19
C TYR A 89 0.41 -4.65 4.28
N ALA A 90 0.18 -3.95 5.37
CA ALA A 90 -0.96 -3.05 5.53
C ALA A 90 -0.46 -1.66 5.92
N HIS A 91 -0.88 -0.67 5.16
CA HIS A 91 -0.56 0.73 5.36
C HIS A 91 -1.74 1.45 6.01
N PHE A 92 -1.57 1.87 7.27
CA PHE A 92 -2.57 2.60 8.03
C PHE A 92 -2.15 4.03 8.37
N SER A 93 -0.89 4.38 8.20
CA SER A 93 -0.30 5.63 8.67
C SER A 93 -0.82 6.90 7.96
N ILE A 94 -1.55 6.74 6.85
CA ILE A 94 -2.11 7.87 6.10
C ILE A 94 -3.15 8.64 6.91
N ILE A 95 -3.95 7.95 7.76
CA ILE A 95 -5.10 8.56 8.47
C ILE A 95 -4.71 9.06 9.85
N SER A 96 -3.69 8.46 10.46
CA SER A 96 -3.29 8.76 11.83
C SER A 96 -1.89 8.22 12.10
N SER A 97 -1.37 8.45 13.31
CA SER A 97 -0.10 7.87 13.76
C SER A 97 -0.15 6.35 14.00
N TYR A 98 -1.05 5.62 13.31
CA TYR A 98 -1.07 4.17 13.39
C TYR A 98 0.16 3.58 12.71
N PRO A 99 0.78 2.55 13.30
CA PRO A 99 1.89 1.87 12.66
C PRO A 99 1.43 1.10 11.43
N ASP A 100 2.34 0.92 10.49
CA ASP A 100 2.19 -0.04 9.42
C ASP A 100 2.38 -1.46 9.94
N VAL A 101 1.72 -2.41 9.30
CA VAL A 101 1.78 -3.82 9.69
C VAL A 101 2.41 -4.63 8.57
N TYR A 102 3.41 -5.41 8.91
CA TYR A 102 3.98 -6.42 8.03
C TYR A 102 3.71 -7.81 8.61
N TYR A 103 3.44 -8.77 7.75
CA TYR A 103 3.49 -10.18 8.08
C TYR A 103 4.60 -10.84 7.26
N VAL A 104 5.53 -11.48 7.93
CA VAL A 104 6.69 -12.15 7.33
C VAL A 104 6.44 -13.65 7.35
N ALA A 105 6.14 -14.22 6.18
CA ALA A 105 5.71 -15.61 6.10
C ALA A 105 6.80 -16.62 6.49
N ALA A 106 8.05 -16.35 6.11
CA ALA A 106 9.17 -17.25 6.39
C ALA A 106 9.43 -17.41 7.89
N ASP A 107 9.26 -16.33 8.67
CA ASP A 107 9.54 -16.30 10.10
C ASP A 107 8.27 -16.45 10.94
N GLN A 108 7.10 -16.45 10.32
CA GLN A 108 5.79 -16.43 11.00
C GLN A 108 5.72 -15.31 12.02
N GLN A 109 6.02 -14.10 11.58
CA GLN A 109 6.10 -12.90 12.41
C GLN A 109 5.18 -11.81 11.90
N ALA A 110 4.53 -11.11 12.84
CA ALA A 110 3.88 -9.83 12.60
C ALA A 110 4.80 -8.71 13.10
N VAL A 111 4.88 -7.61 12.36
CA VAL A 111 5.70 -6.46 12.70
C VAL A 111 4.87 -5.20 12.68
N LEU A 112 4.87 -4.45 13.78
CA LEU A 112 4.34 -3.10 13.85
C LEU A 112 5.48 -2.11 13.61
N SER A 113 5.36 -1.28 12.56
CA SER A 113 6.42 -0.38 12.15
C SER A 113 5.97 1.07 12.10
N ASN A 114 6.74 1.93 12.77
CA ASN A 114 6.67 3.39 12.70
C ASN A 114 7.98 3.94 12.13
N PRO A 115 8.04 5.21 11.72
CA PRO A 115 9.29 5.83 11.27
C PRO A 115 10.41 5.76 12.30
N GLY A 116 10.08 5.81 13.60
CA GLY A 116 11.06 5.81 14.71
C GLY A 116 11.48 4.42 15.18
N GLY A 117 10.69 3.40 14.92
CA GLY A 117 10.99 2.05 15.42
C GLY A 117 9.97 1.00 15.00
N HIS A 118 10.30 -0.27 15.26
CA HIS A 118 9.41 -1.38 15.00
C HIS A 118 9.49 -2.45 16.08
N ARG A 119 8.38 -3.16 16.28
CA ARG A 119 8.25 -4.27 17.22
C ARG A 119 7.83 -5.55 16.49
N ILE A 120 8.40 -6.66 16.90
CA ILE A 120 8.21 -7.96 16.28
C ILE A 120 7.43 -8.88 17.24
N PHE A 121 6.45 -9.58 16.67
CA PHE A 121 5.55 -10.51 17.38
C PHE A 121 5.61 -11.88 16.67
N SER A 122 5.61 -12.95 17.45
CA SER A 122 5.58 -14.32 16.91
C SER A 122 4.14 -14.74 16.62
N ASP A 123 3.84 -15.09 15.36
CA ASP A 123 2.51 -15.53 14.90
C ASP A 123 2.53 -16.99 14.44
N LYS A 124 2.93 -17.88 15.32
CA LYS A 124 3.03 -19.35 15.03
C LYS A 124 1.69 -19.96 14.63
N ASP A 125 0.60 -19.44 15.16
CA ASP A 125 -0.76 -19.90 14.85
C ASP A 125 -1.35 -19.24 13.60
N LYS A 126 -0.57 -18.37 12.93
CA LYS A 126 -0.91 -17.69 11.66
C LYS A 126 -2.22 -16.88 11.76
N LEU A 127 -2.49 -16.25 12.88
CA LEU A 127 -3.70 -15.46 13.09
C LEU A 127 -3.70 -14.19 12.28
N VAL A 128 -2.56 -13.51 12.19
CA VAL A 128 -2.37 -12.31 11.35
C VAL A 128 -2.40 -12.68 9.87
N GLU A 129 -1.71 -13.75 9.46
CA GLU A 129 -1.78 -14.26 8.09
C GLU A 129 -3.22 -14.55 7.66
N LYS A 130 -3.97 -15.25 8.52
CA LYS A 130 -5.37 -15.57 8.28
C LYS A 130 -6.23 -14.32 8.13
N TRP A 131 -6.02 -13.30 8.97
CA TRP A 131 -6.72 -12.02 8.86
C TRP A 131 -6.51 -11.37 7.49
N PHE A 132 -5.27 -11.33 7.00
CA PHE A 132 -4.96 -10.79 5.67
C PHE A 132 -5.63 -11.59 4.55
N ILE A 133 -5.56 -12.93 4.62
CA ILE A 133 -6.20 -13.82 3.63
C ILE A 133 -7.72 -13.60 3.61
N ASP A 134 -8.36 -13.54 4.76
CA ASP A 134 -9.81 -13.33 4.87
C ASP A 134 -10.20 -11.92 4.38
N SER A 135 -9.38 -10.91 4.66
CA SER A 135 -9.56 -9.56 4.14
C SER A 135 -9.46 -9.52 2.60
N ALA A 136 -8.45 -10.14 2.02
CA ALA A 136 -8.27 -10.22 0.56
C ALA A 136 -9.46 -10.93 -0.12
N LYS A 137 -9.92 -12.05 0.45
CA LYS A 137 -11.09 -12.80 -0.08
C LYS A 137 -12.36 -11.95 -0.12
N LYS A 138 -12.60 -11.10 0.89
CA LYS A 138 -13.75 -10.17 0.91
C LYS A 138 -13.71 -9.18 -0.26
N HIS A 139 -12.54 -8.91 -0.81
CA HIS A 139 -12.32 -8.05 -1.97
C HIS A 139 -12.22 -8.83 -3.30
N GLY A 140 -12.58 -10.12 -3.30
CA GLY A 140 -12.56 -10.98 -4.49
C GLY A 140 -11.16 -11.39 -4.95
N ILE A 141 -10.13 -11.19 -4.10
CA ILE A 141 -8.76 -11.59 -4.40
C ILE A 141 -8.58 -13.05 -3.98
N SER A 142 -8.36 -13.92 -4.97
CA SER A 142 -7.98 -15.31 -4.74
C SER A 142 -6.46 -15.40 -4.63
N LEU A 143 -5.97 -15.89 -3.51
CA LEU A 143 -4.54 -15.96 -3.22
C LEU A 143 -3.93 -17.33 -3.56
N LEU A 144 -4.75 -18.31 -3.85
CA LEU A 144 -4.35 -19.68 -4.26
C LEU A 144 -5.45 -20.31 -5.14
#